data_a153b2015f503aa08a769483b14569f8
#
_entry.id   a153b2015f503aa08a769483b14569f8
#
_cell.length_a   1.000
_cell.length_b   1.000
_cell.length_c   1.000
_cell.angle_alpha   90.00
_cell.angle_beta   90.00
_cell.angle_gamma   90.00
#
_symmetry.space_group_name_H-M   'P 1'
#
loop_
_entity.id
_entity.type
_entity.pdbx_description
1 polymer ?
#
loop_
_entity_poly.entity_id
_entity_poly.type
_entity_poly.pdbx_seq_one_letter_code
_entity_poly.pdbx_strand_id
1 'polypeptide(L)'
;MQRRRSLAYFFILLLLFPCGTQAGTDPGTPGLIPITLPGGGTIQAELADTPQKRAEGLMYREHLADDRGMLFTFSQAQAWVFWMKNTKIPLDLIWMNEKKEIIHLEQRVPICTRTDDSCPQYRPNEGALYVLELAGGRAESLKLQRGSKLQFRVP
;
A
#
# COMPACT_ATOMS: atom_id res chain seq x y z
N MET A 1 -57.12 4.31 63.72
CA MET A 1 -55.74 3.84 63.52
C MET A 1 -55.58 3.55 61.99
N GLN A 2 -55.06 4.46 61.21
CA GLN A 2 -54.86 4.33 59.79
C GLN A 2 -53.39 4.41 59.46
N ARG A 3 -52.79 3.29 59.07
CA ARG A 3 -51.40 3.19 58.63
C ARG A 3 -51.27 3.71 57.22
N ARG A 4 -50.59 4.84 57.04
CA ARG A 4 -50.17 5.33 55.74
C ARG A 4 -48.98 4.51 55.23
N ARG A 5 -49.18 3.84 54.06
CA ARG A 5 -48.09 3.17 53.32
C ARG A 5 -47.45 4.21 52.38
N SER A 6 -46.21 4.59 52.66
CA SER A 6 -45.40 5.39 51.75
C SER A 6 -44.89 4.49 50.62
N LEU A 7 -45.28 4.78 49.37
CA LEU A 7 -44.65 4.24 48.17
C LEU A 7 -43.40 5.05 47.88
N ALA A 8 -42.24 4.43 48.00
CA ALA A 8 -40.98 5.00 47.53
C ALA A 8 -40.84 4.69 46.04
N TYR A 9 -40.92 5.71 45.20
CA TYR A 9 -40.61 5.61 43.78
C TYR A 9 -39.10 5.60 43.60
N PHE A 10 -38.53 4.44 43.21
CA PHE A 10 -37.17 4.31 42.77
C PHE A 10 -37.07 4.83 41.34
N PHE A 11 -36.54 6.03 41.15
CA PHE A 11 -36.15 6.54 39.81
C PHE A 11 -34.87 5.82 39.38
N ILE A 12 -34.97 4.86 38.47
CA ILE A 12 -33.83 4.28 37.79
C ILE A 12 -33.42 5.28 36.73
N LEU A 13 -32.34 6.01 36.97
CA LEU A 13 -31.69 6.89 36.02
C LEU A 13 -30.92 6.02 35.01
N LEU A 14 -31.53 5.78 33.83
CA LEU A 14 -30.86 5.09 32.72
C LEU A 14 -29.79 6.04 32.13
N LEU A 15 -28.53 5.85 32.51
CA LEU A 15 -27.39 6.51 31.85
C LEU A 15 -27.20 5.93 30.47
N LEU A 16 -27.68 6.61 29.44
CA LEU A 16 -27.34 6.34 28.07
C LEU A 16 -25.88 6.74 27.80
N PHE A 17 -24.99 5.77 27.84
CA PHE A 17 -23.62 5.95 27.34
C PHE A 17 -23.67 6.04 25.81
N PRO A 18 -23.20 7.13 25.20
CA PRO A 18 -23.02 7.15 23.75
C PRO A 18 -21.91 6.15 23.41
N CYS A 19 -22.26 5.11 22.65
CA CYS A 19 -21.31 4.21 22.04
C CYS A 19 -20.53 5.01 20.99
N GLY A 20 -19.41 5.62 21.39
CA GLY A 20 -18.47 6.25 20.50
C GLY A 20 -17.79 5.15 19.68
N THR A 21 -18.18 5.01 18.40
CA THR A 21 -17.39 4.26 17.43
C THR A 21 -16.05 4.94 17.27
N GLN A 22 -15.06 4.49 18.04
CA GLN A 22 -13.67 4.78 17.73
C GLN A 22 -13.35 4.05 16.44
N ALA A 23 -13.09 4.81 15.36
CA ALA A 23 -12.43 4.30 14.18
C ALA A 23 -11.06 3.77 14.63
N GLY A 24 -10.99 2.47 14.89
CA GLY A 24 -9.76 1.79 15.21
C GLY A 24 -8.81 1.95 14.02
N THR A 25 -7.73 2.66 14.21
CA THR A 25 -6.54 2.49 13.35
C THR A 25 -6.07 1.07 13.59
N ASP A 26 -6.38 0.19 12.66
CA ASP A 26 -5.88 -1.18 12.64
C ASP A 26 -4.33 -1.11 12.78
N PRO A 27 -3.72 -1.69 13.82
CA PRO A 27 -2.27 -1.76 13.92
C PRO A 27 -1.82 -2.68 12.79
N GLY A 28 -1.39 -2.06 11.67
CA GLY A 28 -1.04 -2.74 10.42
C GLY A 28 -0.21 -3.99 10.70
N THR A 29 -0.46 -5.03 9.94
CA THR A 29 0.28 -6.30 10.01
C THR A 29 1.78 -5.99 10.09
N PRO A 30 2.53 -6.50 11.09
CA PRO A 30 3.94 -6.20 11.26
C PRO A 30 4.73 -6.40 9.97
N GLY A 31 5.44 -5.38 9.52
CA GLY A 31 6.25 -5.43 8.30
C GLY A 31 5.58 -4.90 7.03
N LEU A 32 4.32 -4.44 7.07
CA LEU A 32 3.65 -3.79 5.95
C LEU A 32 3.62 -2.26 6.09
N ILE A 33 3.78 -1.56 4.99
CA ILE A 33 3.69 -0.10 4.91
C ILE A 33 2.32 0.27 4.34
N PRO A 34 1.46 0.95 5.11
CA PRO A 34 0.21 1.47 4.58
C PRO A 34 0.48 2.66 3.66
N ILE A 35 0.02 2.56 2.42
CA ILE A 35 0.13 3.61 1.39
C ILE A 35 -1.26 4.16 1.11
N THR A 36 -1.53 5.39 1.54
CA THR A 36 -2.79 6.08 1.26
C THR A 36 -2.78 6.66 -0.15
N LEU A 37 -3.85 6.41 -0.88
CA LEU A 37 -4.03 6.81 -2.27
C LEU A 37 -4.72 8.17 -2.40
N PRO A 38 -4.50 8.95 -3.50
CA PRO A 38 -5.14 10.26 -3.71
C PRO A 38 -6.66 10.22 -3.70
N GLY A 39 -7.26 9.14 -4.20
CA GLY A 39 -8.71 8.92 -4.23
C GLY A 39 -9.31 8.30 -2.96
N GLY A 40 -8.52 8.18 -1.90
CA GLY A 40 -8.85 7.39 -0.71
C GLY A 40 -8.51 5.90 -0.90
N GLY A 41 -8.68 5.13 0.18
CA GLY A 41 -8.24 3.74 0.20
C GLY A 41 -6.75 3.59 0.53
N THR A 42 -6.34 2.36 0.77
CA THR A 42 -4.98 2.03 1.24
C THR A 42 -4.48 0.77 0.57
N ILE A 43 -3.22 0.78 0.14
CA ILE A 43 -2.45 -0.39 -0.25
C ILE A 43 -1.54 -0.77 0.92
N GLN A 44 -1.49 -2.05 1.26
CA GLN A 44 -0.56 -2.59 2.25
C GLN A 44 0.67 -3.15 1.51
N ALA A 45 1.77 -2.41 1.51
CA ALA A 45 2.97 -2.77 0.78
C ALA A 45 4.03 -3.42 1.67
N GLU A 46 4.61 -4.52 1.22
CA GLU A 46 5.83 -5.05 1.79
C GLU A 46 7.00 -4.08 1.54
N LEU A 47 7.91 -3.95 2.50
CA LEU A 47 9.04 -3.02 2.37
C LEU A 47 10.29 -3.73 1.86
N ALA A 48 10.80 -3.29 0.70
CA ALA A 48 12.07 -3.69 0.13
C ALA A 48 13.14 -2.59 0.35
N ASP A 49 13.76 -2.60 1.52
CA ASP A 49 14.72 -1.59 2.01
C ASP A 49 16.16 -2.09 2.06
N THR A 50 16.39 -3.38 1.83
CA THR A 50 17.74 -3.98 1.77
C THR A 50 18.10 -4.37 0.33
N PRO A 51 19.40 -4.48 0.00
CA PRO A 51 19.84 -4.95 -1.33
C PRO A 51 19.22 -6.30 -1.70
N GLN A 52 19.14 -7.26 -0.76
CA GLN A 52 18.54 -8.56 -1.00
C GLN A 52 17.06 -8.47 -1.34
N LYS A 53 16.27 -7.78 -0.50
CA LYS A 53 14.84 -7.61 -0.75
C LYS A 53 14.57 -6.90 -2.07
N ARG A 54 15.37 -5.87 -2.41
CA ARG A 54 15.26 -5.18 -3.71
C ARG A 54 15.60 -6.08 -4.89
N ALA A 55 16.59 -6.96 -4.74
CA ALA A 55 16.97 -7.91 -5.79
C ALA A 55 15.91 -9.01 -6.01
N GLU A 56 15.27 -9.46 -4.95
CA GLU A 56 14.21 -10.47 -5.00
C GLU A 56 12.89 -9.90 -5.49
N GLY A 57 12.46 -8.75 -4.95
CA GLY A 57 11.19 -8.13 -5.30
C GLY A 57 10.01 -9.10 -5.18
N LEU A 58 9.14 -9.12 -6.19
CA LEU A 58 7.99 -10.02 -6.28
C LEU A 58 8.28 -11.31 -7.10
N MET A 59 9.57 -11.70 -7.24
CA MET A 59 9.94 -12.94 -7.92
C MET A 59 9.22 -14.15 -7.32
N TYR A 60 8.90 -15.11 -8.18
CA TYR A 60 8.28 -16.40 -7.85
C TYR A 60 6.85 -16.33 -7.30
N ARG A 61 6.28 -15.13 -7.12
CA ARG A 61 4.91 -14.97 -6.64
C ARG A 61 3.91 -15.32 -7.73
N GLU A 62 2.94 -16.15 -7.39
CA GLU A 62 1.87 -16.59 -8.29
C GLU A 62 0.61 -15.75 -8.15
N HIS A 63 0.52 -14.95 -7.11
CA HIS A 63 -0.61 -14.06 -6.84
C HIS A 63 -0.17 -12.84 -6.02
N LEU A 64 -0.79 -11.71 -6.29
CA LEU A 64 -0.71 -10.50 -5.49
C LEU A 64 -2.13 -9.93 -5.35
N ALA A 65 -2.63 -9.84 -4.12
CA ALA A 65 -3.97 -9.34 -3.86
C ALA A 65 -4.10 -7.85 -4.24
N ASP A 66 -5.31 -7.42 -4.54
CA ASP A 66 -5.60 -6.08 -5.04
C ASP A 66 -5.23 -4.95 -4.07
N ASP A 67 -5.22 -5.22 -2.79
CA ASP A 67 -4.82 -4.29 -1.72
C ASP A 67 -3.36 -4.45 -1.29
N ARG A 68 -2.58 -5.22 -2.02
CA ARG A 68 -1.17 -5.54 -1.73
C ARG A 68 -0.23 -4.96 -2.77
N GLY A 69 1.02 -4.77 -2.34
CA GLY A 69 2.11 -4.33 -3.20
C GLY A 69 3.46 -4.52 -2.53
N MET A 70 4.51 -4.05 -3.21
CA MET A 70 5.86 -3.97 -2.64
C MET A 70 6.43 -2.58 -2.87
N LEU A 71 6.87 -1.93 -1.79
CA LEU A 71 7.49 -0.61 -1.81
C LEU A 71 9.01 -0.74 -1.69
N PHE A 72 9.70 -0.36 -2.74
CA PHE A 72 11.15 -0.28 -2.78
C PHE A 72 11.58 1.12 -2.36
N THR A 73 12.56 1.20 -1.46
CA THR A 73 13.13 2.48 -0.98
C THR A 73 14.61 2.53 -1.27
N PHE A 74 15.10 3.70 -1.66
CA PHE A 74 16.49 3.91 -2.01
C PHE A 74 17.07 5.10 -1.24
N SER A 75 18.38 5.10 -1.00
CA SER A 75 19.06 6.19 -0.29
C SER A 75 19.34 7.41 -1.18
N GLN A 76 19.28 7.24 -2.50
CA GLN A 76 19.53 8.29 -3.47
C GLN A 76 18.53 8.18 -4.63
N ALA A 77 18.12 9.34 -5.16
CA ALA A 77 17.27 9.39 -6.33
C ALA A 77 18.07 9.07 -7.60
N GLN A 78 17.66 8.02 -8.31
CA GLN A 78 18.27 7.58 -9.56
C GLN A 78 17.20 7.02 -10.51
N ALA A 79 17.55 6.82 -11.78
CA ALA A 79 16.71 6.13 -12.75
C ALA A 79 16.79 4.60 -12.52
N TRP A 80 16.23 4.16 -11.38
CA TRP A 80 16.26 2.77 -10.96
C TRP A 80 15.62 1.87 -12.00
N VAL A 81 16.39 0.84 -12.42
CA VAL A 81 15.97 -0.13 -13.43
C VAL A 81 15.25 -1.28 -12.76
N PHE A 82 14.10 -1.67 -13.32
CA PHE A 82 13.33 -2.84 -12.94
C PHE A 82 13.18 -3.79 -14.12
N TRP A 83 12.97 -5.05 -13.85
CA TRP A 83 12.76 -6.11 -14.83
C TRP A 83 11.78 -7.14 -14.29
N MET A 84 11.26 -7.99 -15.18
CA MET A 84 10.29 -9.03 -14.83
C MET A 84 10.90 -10.44 -14.74
N LYS A 85 12.23 -10.52 -14.47
CA LYS A 85 12.90 -11.81 -14.30
C LYS A 85 12.29 -12.60 -13.17
N ASN A 86 11.99 -13.89 -13.38
CA ASN A 86 11.37 -14.78 -12.42
C ASN A 86 10.03 -14.31 -11.84
N THR A 87 9.43 -13.26 -12.37
CA THR A 87 8.11 -12.79 -11.96
C THR A 87 7.04 -13.56 -12.72
N LYS A 88 6.07 -14.13 -12.00
CA LYS A 88 5.05 -15.02 -12.59
C LYS A 88 3.71 -14.33 -12.84
N ILE A 89 3.56 -13.07 -12.46
CA ILE A 89 2.36 -12.26 -12.62
C ILE A 89 2.69 -10.95 -13.31
N PRO A 90 1.81 -10.38 -14.16
CA PRO A 90 1.98 -9.03 -14.67
C PRO A 90 1.98 -8.02 -13.53
N LEU A 91 2.78 -6.96 -13.63
CA LEU A 91 2.90 -5.91 -12.63
C LEU A 91 2.68 -4.51 -13.22
N ASP A 92 2.23 -3.59 -12.37
CA ASP A 92 2.38 -2.16 -12.58
C ASP A 92 3.59 -1.67 -11.81
N LEU A 93 4.51 -0.96 -12.48
CA LEU A 93 5.73 -0.40 -11.91
C LEU A 93 5.57 1.11 -11.79
N ILE A 94 5.68 1.67 -10.59
CA ILE A 94 5.35 3.07 -10.29
C ILE A 94 6.53 3.73 -9.61
N TRP A 95 7.24 4.62 -10.31
CA TRP A 95 8.37 5.39 -9.77
C TRP A 95 7.90 6.72 -9.18
N MET A 96 8.41 7.05 -8.01
CA MET A 96 8.07 8.26 -7.27
C MET A 96 9.31 9.02 -6.83
N ASN A 97 9.20 10.34 -6.83
CA ASN A 97 10.24 11.24 -6.32
C ASN A 97 10.24 11.29 -4.78
N GLU A 98 11.13 12.11 -4.19
CA GLU A 98 11.21 12.31 -2.73
C GLU A 98 9.93 12.85 -2.09
N LYS A 99 9.08 13.56 -2.87
CA LYS A 99 7.78 14.07 -2.42
C LYS A 99 6.67 13.04 -2.53
N LYS A 100 7.01 11.78 -2.91
CA LYS A 100 6.10 10.66 -3.14
C LYS A 100 5.08 10.93 -4.25
N GLU A 101 5.48 11.73 -5.22
CA GLU A 101 4.73 12.07 -6.42
C GLU A 101 5.16 11.14 -7.55
N ILE A 102 4.21 10.56 -8.27
CA ILE A 102 4.48 9.66 -9.39
C ILE A 102 5.14 10.45 -10.54
N ILE A 103 6.37 10.08 -10.88
CA ILE A 103 7.11 10.68 -11.99
C ILE A 103 7.09 9.82 -13.24
N HIS A 104 6.89 8.51 -13.08
CA HIS A 104 6.80 7.55 -14.17
C HIS A 104 6.00 6.34 -13.74
N LEU A 105 5.28 5.71 -14.66
CA LEU A 105 4.66 4.41 -14.43
C LEU A 105 4.60 3.59 -15.72
N GLU A 106 4.81 2.30 -15.58
CA GLU A 106 4.58 1.27 -16.59
C GLU A 106 3.44 0.38 -16.12
N GLN A 107 2.41 0.22 -16.95
CA GLN A 107 1.21 -0.53 -16.59
C GLN A 107 1.17 -1.88 -17.30
N ARG A 108 0.68 -2.91 -16.59
CA ARG A 108 0.50 -4.26 -17.14
C ARG A 108 1.77 -4.80 -17.79
N VAL A 109 2.90 -4.53 -17.16
CA VAL A 109 4.19 -5.05 -17.61
C VAL A 109 4.10 -6.58 -17.65
N PRO A 110 4.30 -7.19 -18.84
CA PRO A 110 4.10 -8.64 -19.00
C PRO A 110 5.22 -9.42 -18.32
N ILE A 111 4.93 -10.66 -17.94
CA ILE A 111 5.95 -11.60 -17.44
C ILE A 111 7.06 -11.78 -18.48
N CYS A 112 8.28 -12.01 -18.00
CA CYS A 112 9.40 -12.39 -18.85
C CYS A 112 9.55 -13.91 -18.85
N THR A 113 9.40 -14.53 -20.02
CA THR A 113 9.54 -15.99 -20.20
C THR A 113 10.97 -16.44 -20.49
N ARG A 114 11.93 -15.49 -20.56
CA ARG A 114 13.34 -15.80 -20.82
C ARG A 114 13.99 -16.38 -19.58
N THR A 115 14.86 -17.36 -19.82
CA THR A 115 15.59 -18.06 -18.72
C THR A 115 16.95 -17.43 -18.42
N ASP A 116 17.39 -16.51 -19.27
CA ASP A 116 18.62 -15.74 -19.14
C ASP A 116 18.36 -14.32 -18.60
N ASP A 117 19.39 -13.49 -18.49
CA ASP A 117 19.30 -12.11 -18.03
C ASP A 117 18.89 -11.10 -19.12
N SER A 118 18.28 -11.58 -20.21
CA SER A 118 17.86 -10.75 -21.34
C SER A 118 16.42 -10.22 -21.26
N CYS A 119 15.80 -10.27 -20.07
CA CYS A 119 14.47 -9.66 -19.84
C CYS A 119 14.49 -8.16 -20.15
N PRO A 120 13.40 -7.62 -20.72
CA PRO A 120 13.26 -6.18 -20.90
C PRO A 120 13.45 -5.42 -19.61
N GLN A 121 14.05 -4.25 -19.71
CA GLN A 121 14.32 -3.36 -18.59
C GLN A 121 13.43 -2.12 -18.69
N TYR A 122 12.88 -1.71 -17.54
CA TYR A 122 11.98 -0.57 -17.38
C TYR A 122 12.63 0.43 -16.43
N ARG A 123 12.60 1.71 -16.79
CA ARG A 123 13.20 2.78 -15.95
C ARG A 123 12.55 4.12 -16.25
N PRO A 124 12.52 5.04 -15.28
CA PRO A 124 12.06 6.39 -15.52
C PRO A 124 13.15 7.23 -16.23
N ASN A 125 12.74 8.37 -16.79
CA ASN A 125 13.68 9.36 -17.33
C ASN A 125 14.22 10.33 -16.26
N GLU A 126 13.71 10.25 -15.04
CA GLU A 126 14.03 11.10 -13.90
C GLU A 126 14.45 10.27 -12.70
N GLY A 127 15.10 10.89 -11.71
CA GLY A 127 15.49 10.19 -10.49
C GLY A 127 14.29 9.89 -9.59
N ALA A 128 14.12 8.62 -9.23
CA ALA A 128 13.13 8.14 -8.27
C ALA A 128 13.80 7.75 -6.95
N LEU A 129 13.15 8.05 -5.83
CA LEU A 129 13.57 7.61 -4.50
C LEU A 129 12.77 6.38 -4.03
N TYR A 130 11.58 6.18 -4.61
CA TYR A 130 10.68 5.07 -4.30
C TYR A 130 10.18 4.42 -5.58
N VAL A 131 9.94 3.11 -5.51
CA VAL A 131 9.20 2.38 -6.54
C VAL A 131 8.14 1.53 -5.86
N LEU A 132 6.91 1.54 -6.39
CA LEU A 132 5.82 0.70 -5.91
C LEU A 132 5.45 -0.28 -7.00
N GLU A 133 5.48 -1.58 -6.68
CA GLU A 133 4.95 -2.64 -7.52
C GLU A 133 3.55 -3.02 -7.07
N LEU A 134 2.62 -3.09 -8.01
CA LEU A 134 1.24 -3.56 -7.83
C LEU A 134 0.93 -4.65 -8.85
N ALA A 135 -0.15 -5.40 -8.62
CA ALA A 135 -0.66 -6.31 -9.64
C ALA A 135 -1.02 -5.54 -10.93
N GLY A 136 -0.78 -6.14 -12.08
CA GLY A 136 -0.97 -5.50 -13.39
C GLY A 136 -2.39 -5.00 -13.62
N GLY A 137 -2.53 -3.70 -13.94
CA GLY A 137 -3.81 -3.01 -14.12
C GLY A 137 -4.37 -2.37 -12.84
N ARG A 138 -3.69 -2.55 -11.68
CA ARG A 138 -4.15 -1.92 -10.43
C ARG A 138 -3.97 -0.40 -10.45
N ALA A 139 -2.89 0.10 -11.02
CA ALA A 139 -2.66 1.53 -11.14
C ALA A 139 -3.81 2.23 -11.91
N GLU A 140 -4.28 1.62 -13.00
CA GLU A 140 -5.42 2.12 -13.77
C GLU A 140 -6.71 2.11 -12.95
N SER A 141 -7.04 0.99 -12.29
CA SER A 141 -8.25 0.87 -11.48
C SER A 141 -8.28 1.86 -10.30
N LEU A 142 -7.10 2.21 -9.77
CA LEU A 142 -6.90 3.19 -8.71
C LEU A 142 -6.74 4.62 -9.26
N LYS A 143 -6.83 4.82 -10.57
CA LYS A 143 -6.66 6.11 -11.27
C LYS A 143 -5.33 6.80 -10.94
N LEU A 144 -4.28 5.99 -10.73
CA LEU A 144 -2.93 6.51 -10.52
C LEU A 144 -2.33 6.94 -11.86
N GLN A 145 -1.75 8.12 -11.87
CA GLN A 145 -1.12 8.70 -13.06
C GLN A 145 0.08 9.55 -12.66
N ARG A 146 0.89 9.95 -13.62
CA ARG A 146 1.97 10.92 -13.38
C ARG A 146 1.42 12.17 -12.70
N GLY A 147 2.08 12.66 -11.65
CA GLY A 147 1.64 13.75 -10.79
C GLY A 147 0.73 13.32 -9.63
N SER A 148 0.22 12.10 -9.59
CA SER A 148 -0.49 11.59 -8.41
C SER A 148 0.46 11.52 -7.21
N LYS A 149 -0.01 11.96 -6.04
CA LYS A 149 0.78 11.96 -4.80
C LYS A 149 0.25 10.93 -3.82
N LEU A 150 1.11 10.01 -3.41
CA LEU A 150 0.81 8.99 -2.41
C LEU A 150 1.29 9.44 -1.02
N GLN A 151 0.71 8.85 0.04
CA GLN A 151 1.12 9.17 1.40
C GLN A 151 1.49 7.88 2.14
N PHE A 152 2.71 7.84 2.66
CA PHE A 152 3.21 6.73 3.47
C PHE A 152 4.38 7.19 4.34
N ARG A 153 4.72 6.40 5.34
CA ARG A 153 5.94 6.59 6.15
C ARG A 153 6.76 5.32 6.06
N VAL A 154 8.06 5.48 5.83
CA VAL A 154 9.04 4.39 5.94
C VAL A 154 9.78 4.55 7.27
N PRO A 155 10.19 3.45 7.90
CA PRO A 155 10.94 3.45 9.17
C PRO A 155 12.23 4.26 9.10
#